data_6a0126ff974573a7704879682cd96f91
#
_entry.id   6a0126ff974573a7704879682cd96f91
#
_cell.length_a   1.000
_cell.length_b   1.000
_cell.length_c   1.000
_cell.angle_alpha   90.00
_cell.angle_beta   90.00
_cell.angle_gamma   90.00
#
_symmetry.space_group_name_H-M   'P 1'
#
loop_
_entity.id
_entity.type
_entity.pdbx_description
1 polymer ?
#
loop_
_entity_poly.entity_id
_entity_poly.type
_entity_poly.pdbx_seq_one_letter_code
_entity_poly.pdbx_strand_id
1 'polypeptide(L)'
;MKDIKLKQDRKWNIAGGRVIKTGIAVFLTVLVCNFFNLPTIFAVITAIVTIEPTATDSIKKGLIRFPASTIGSAYAMTFTFFLGHQAISYALAAMFTIVTCQKLRLHAGTLVATLTAVAMIPITADHYFTAFLIRLATTSTGIIVSTLVNFFIFPPHYTKTIFGCTEDLFAKTANIIEEWITALVAGRGMKKETAQDLSKLTLLLHKAIQFVQYEQKDWKYHQHTKKEMRNFLTMQKQLHILQQIIYHIDNLARVSIETCDWSQREKEILQQTIHSIIAILRNHCNEINEEHFKLFAELDKQFWSYKNDLKDYKPNHYHHHFLSESIILFEVLSIHDMLEELKQISEKYE
;
A
#
# COMPACT_ATOMS: atom_id res chain seq x y z
N MET A 1 -21.99 20.01 6.54
CA MET A 1 -22.63 18.75 7.02
C MET A 1 -22.89 17.70 5.93
N LYS A 2 -22.78 18.00 4.62
CA LYS A 2 -22.90 17.04 3.51
C LYS A 2 -21.60 16.23 3.25
N ASP A 3 -20.43 16.79 3.56
CA ASP A 3 -19.13 16.16 3.24
C ASP A 3 -18.73 15.01 4.16
N ILE A 4 -19.30 14.94 5.37
CA ILE A 4 -18.98 13.87 6.34
C ILE A 4 -19.64 12.54 5.95
N LYS A 5 -20.81 12.56 5.29
CA LYS A 5 -21.50 11.33 4.84
C LYS A 5 -20.81 10.65 3.67
N LEU A 6 -20.20 11.40 2.75
CA LEU A 6 -19.48 10.85 1.59
C LEU A 6 -18.21 10.09 1.97
N LYS A 7 -17.54 10.46 3.09
CA LYS A 7 -16.33 9.76 3.60
C LYS A 7 -16.64 8.42 4.26
N GLN A 8 -17.83 8.25 4.84
CA GLN A 8 -18.21 7.03 5.54
C GLN A 8 -18.61 5.92 4.56
N ASP A 9 -19.27 6.28 3.46
CA ASP A 9 -19.68 5.32 2.43
C ASP A 9 -18.50 4.73 1.65
N ARG A 10 -17.38 5.47 1.51
CA ARG A 10 -16.17 5.00 0.82
C ARG A 10 -15.41 3.90 1.57
N LYS A 11 -15.45 3.88 2.92
CA LYS A 11 -14.82 2.83 3.74
C LYS A 11 -15.53 1.48 3.66
N TRP A 12 -16.84 1.47 3.44
CA TRP A 12 -17.64 0.25 3.36
C TRP A 12 -17.47 -0.49 2.02
N ASN A 13 -17.29 0.26 0.92
CA ASN A 13 -17.25 -0.34 -0.42
C ASN A 13 -16.03 -1.24 -0.68
N ILE A 14 -14.87 -0.97 -0.09
CA ILE A 14 -13.65 -1.79 -0.32
C ILE A 14 -13.69 -3.08 0.50
N ALA A 15 -14.15 -3.02 1.75
CA ALA A 15 -14.35 -4.20 2.60
C ALA A 15 -15.55 -5.04 2.11
N GLY A 16 -16.63 -4.37 1.65
CA GLY A 16 -17.83 -5.03 1.12
C GLY A 16 -17.58 -5.86 -0.14
N GLY A 17 -16.82 -5.32 -1.10
CA GLY A 17 -16.56 -6.01 -2.37
C GLY A 17 -15.85 -7.34 -2.21
N ARG A 18 -14.84 -7.44 -1.35
CA ARG A 18 -14.14 -8.71 -1.08
C ARG A 18 -15.03 -9.72 -0.37
N VAL A 19 -15.83 -9.27 0.60
CA VAL A 19 -16.77 -10.14 1.34
C VAL A 19 -17.81 -10.73 0.39
N ILE A 20 -18.40 -9.90 -0.49
CA ILE A 20 -19.37 -10.33 -1.48
C ILE A 20 -18.75 -11.36 -2.44
N LYS A 21 -17.57 -11.08 -2.99
CA LYS A 21 -16.83 -12.03 -3.85
C LYS A 21 -16.60 -13.37 -3.16
N THR A 22 -16.16 -13.33 -1.90
CA THR A 22 -15.92 -14.54 -1.12
C THR A 22 -17.22 -15.33 -0.93
N GLY A 23 -18.33 -14.66 -0.61
CA GLY A 23 -19.64 -15.32 -0.49
C GLY A 23 -20.08 -15.98 -1.79
N ILE A 24 -19.97 -15.28 -2.92
CA ILE A 24 -20.30 -15.83 -4.24
C ILE A 24 -19.39 -17.01 -4.60
N ALA A 25 -18.08 -16.90 -4.35
CA ALA A 25 -17.14 -17.98 -4.62
C ALA A 25 -17.46 -19.23 -3.79
N VAL A 26 -17.77 -19.06 -2.51
CA VAL A 26 -18.19 -20.17 -1.63
C VAL A 26 -19.46 -20.81 -2.17
N PHE A 27 -20.48 -20.01 -2.47
CA PHE A 27 -21.76 -20.51 -2.99
C PHE A 27 -21.56 -21.31 -4.28
N LEU A 28 -20.85 -20.76 -5.26
CA LEU A 28 -20.59 -21.46 -6.53
C LEU A 28 -19.73 -22.71 -6.34
N THR A 29 -18.74 -22.65 -5.43
CA THR A 29 -17.90 -23.82 -5.12
C THR A 29 -18.73 -24.97 -4.55
N VAL A 30 -19.68 -24.67 -3.65
CA VAL A 30 -20.58 -25.69 -3.09
C VAL A 30 -21.48 -26.29 -4.17
N LEU A 31 -22.04 -25.46 -5.06
CA LEU A 31 -22.87 -25.97 -6.18
C LEU A 31 -22.08 -26.91 -7.09
N VAL A 32 -20.85 -26.53 -7.48
CA VAL A 32 -19.98 -27.35 -8.32
C VAL A 32 -19.61 -28.67 -7.61
N CYS A 33 -19.25 -28.59 -6.33
CA CYS A 33 -18.94 -29.82 -5.55
C CYS A 33 -20.15 -30.76 -5.45
N ASN A 34 -21.35 -30.23 -5.20
CA ASN A 34 -22.57 -31.04 -5.14
C ASN A 34 -22.88 -31.68 -6.49
N PHE A 35 -22.68 -30.97 -7.60
CA PHE A 35 -22.88 -31.53 -8.94
C PHE A 35 -21.96 -32.72 -9.24
N PHE A 36 -20.70 -32.68 -8.76
CA PHE A 36 -19.72 -33.75 -8.94
C PHE A 36 -19.69 -34.76 -7.77
N ASN A 37 -20.60 -34.65 -6.79
CA ASN A 37 -20.60 -35.47 -5.57
C ASN A 37 -19.27 -35.41 -4.79
N LEU A 38 -18.62 -34.25 -4.75
CA LEU A 38 -17.35 -34.02 -4.04
C LEU A 38 -17.61 -33.47 -2.64
N PRO A 39 -16.79 -33.80 -1.64
CA PRO A 39 -16.83 -33.18 -0.31
C PRO A 39 -16.60 -31.68 -0.38
N THR A 40 -17.51 -30.88 0.15
CA THR A 40 -17.50 -29.41 0.00
C THR A 40 -16.49 -28.68 0.89
N ILE A 41 -16.21 -29.21 2.09
CA ILE A 41 -15.46 -28.50 3.15
C ILE A 41 -14.11 -27.97 2.64
N PHE A 42 -13.31 -28.83 2.04
CA PHE A 42 -11.98 -28.46 1.59
C PHE A 42 -11.98 -27.55 0.36
N ALA A 43 -12.93 -27.73 -0.54
CA ALA A 43 -13.09 -26.85 -1.70
C ALA A 43 -13.47 -25.44 -1.24
N VAL A 44 -14.38 -25.32 -0.28
CA VAL A 44 -14.81 -24.03 0.30
C VAL A 44 -13.65 -23.32 1.01
N ILE A 45 -12.90 -24.02 1.87
CA ILE A 45 -11.72 -23.45 2.53
C ILE A 45 -10.72 -22.95 1.48
N THR A 46 -10.47 -23.74 0.45
CA THR A 46 -9.57 -23.36 -0.64
C THR A 46 -10.09 -22.13 -1.41
N ALA A 47 -11.39 -22.08 -1.69
CA ALA A 47 -12.01 -20.94 -2.36
C ALA A 47 -11.88 -19.64 -1.54
N ILE A 48 -12.16 -19.69 -0.23
CA ILE A 48 -12.03 -18.54 0.67
C ILE A 48 -10.60 -17.97 0.66
N VAL A 49 -9.62 -18.87 0.79
CA VAL A 49 -8.21 -18.47 0.87
C VAL A 49 -7.70 -17.96 -0.48
N THR A 50 -8.22 -18.45 -1.62
CA THR A 50 -7.74 -18.09 -2.96
C THR A 50 -8.21 -16.72 -3.43
N ILE A 51 -9.24 -16.12 -2.82
CA ILE A 51 -9.68 -14.75 -3.15
C ILE A 51 -8.66 -13.71 -2.65
N GLU A 52 -7.91 -13.19 -3.59
CA GLU A 52 -6.87 -12.17 -3.37
C GLU A 52 -7.35 -10.77 -3.83
N PRO A 53 -6.66 -9.69 -3.45
CA PRO A 53 -7.01 -8.34 -3.90
C PRO A 53 -6.97 -8.17 -5.42
N THR A 54 -6.12 -8.91 -6.13
CA THR A 54 -5.97 -8.86 -7.59
C THR A 54 -6.26 -10.21 -8.22
N ALA A 55 -6.74 -10.21 -9.46
CA ALA A 55 -6.96 -11.44 -10.23
C ALA A 55 -5.61 -12.13 -10.50
N THR A 56 -4.57 -11.35 -10.81
CA THR A 56 -3.20 -11.85 -10.97
C THR A 56 -2.70 -12.62 -9.76
N ASP A 57 -2.88 -12.07 -8.56
CA ASP A 57 -2.40 -12.72 -7.35
C ASP A 57 -3.23 -13.99 -7.04
N SER A 58 -4.54 -14.02 -7.35
CA SER A 58 -5.37 -15.23 -7.23
C SER A 58 -4.85 -16.36 -8.12
N ILE A 59 -4.53 -16.07 -9.38
CA ILE A 59 -3.98 -17.06 -10.31
C ILE A 59 -2.61 -17.55 -9.83
N LYS A 60 -1.67 -16.64 -9.58
CA LYS A 60 -0.29 -17.01 -9.19
C LYS A 60 -0.26 -17.81 -7.88
N LYS A 61 -0.99 -17.35 -6.86
CA LYS A 61 -1.03 -18.05 -5.57
C LYS A 61 -1.81 -19.33 -5.66
N GLY A 62 -2.86 -19.41 -6.49
CA GLY A 62 -3.59 -20.66 -6.77
C GLY A 62 -2.66 -21.73 -7.35
N LEU A 63 -1.84 -21.37 -8.36
CA LEU A 63 -0.86 -22.28 -8.96
C LEU A 63 0.21 -22.76 -7.95
N ILE A 64 0.55 -21.96 -6.95
CA ILE A 64 1.48 -22.35 -5.88
C ILE A 64 0.78 -23.23 -4.83
N ARG A 65 -0.47 -22.91 -4.50
CA ARG A 65 -1.26 -23.63 -3.48
C ARG A 65 -1.63 -25.05 -3.90
N PHE A 66 -1.85 -25.29 -5.18
CA PHE A 66 -2.18 -26.61 -5.68
C PHE A 66 -1.05 -27.64 -5.39
N PRO A 67 0.20 -27.48 -5.87
CA PRO A 67 1.27 -28.42 -5.55
C PRO A 67 1.60 -28.46 -4.05
N ALA A 68 1.51 -27.34 -3.34
CA ALA A 68 1.71 -27.33 -1.89
C ALA A 68 0.68 -28.20 -1.16
N SER A 69 -0.61 -28.09 -1.50
CA SER A 69 -1.68 -28.92 -0.93
C SER A 69 -1.51 -30.39 -1.29
N THR A 70 -1.02 -30.71 -2.50
CA THR A 70 -0.67 -32.06 -2.94
C THR A 70 0.41 -32.67 -2.06
N ILE A 71 1.47 -31.91 -1.76
CA ILE A 71 2.55 -32.34 -0.85
C ILE A 71 2.00 -32.61 0.55
N GLY A 72 1.17 -31.70 1.08
CA GLY A 72 0.54 -31.88 2.40
C GLY A 72 -0.31 -33.14 2.48
N SER A 73 -1.14 -33.39 1.47
CA SER A 73 -1.97 -34.61 1.42
C SER A 73 -1.13 -35.89 1.27
N ALA A 74 -0.03 -35.84 0.51
CA ALA A 74 0.87 -36.98 0.36
C ALA A 74 1.55 -37.34 1.70
N TYR A 75 2.05 -36.36 2.44
CA TYR A 75 2.61 -36.61 3.78
C TYR A 75 1.58 -37.08 4.78
N ALA A 76 0.36 -36.53 4.76
CA ALA A 76 -0.72 -37.04 5.61
C ALA A 76 -0.95 -38.52 5.41
N MET A 77 -1.10 -38.95 4.15
CA MET A 77 -1.31 -40.36 3.81
C MET A 77 -0.13 -41.23 4.22
N THR A 78 1.08 -40.82 3.90
CA THR A 78 2.30 -41.59 4.22
C THR A 78 2.42 -41.83 5.71
N PHE A 79 2.30 -40.79 6.54
CA PHE A 79 2.44 -40.95 7.98
C PHE A 79 1.26 -41.67 8.61
N THR A 80 0.04 -41.49 8.10
CA THR A 80 -1.12 -42.26 8.57
C THR A 80 -1.00 -43.73 8.24
N PHE A 81 -0.48 -44.07 7.06
CA PHE A 81 -0.24 -45.42 6.65
C PHE A 81 0.77 -46.16 7.57
N PHE A 82 1.89 -45.52 7.92
CA PHE A 82 2.93 -46.14 8.73
C PHE A 82 2.67 -46.08 10.24
N LEU A 83 2.08 -45.01 10.74
CA LEU A 83 1.97 -44.70 12.16
C LEU A 83 0.53 -44.66 12.68
N GLY A 84 -0.46 -44.85 11.79
CA GLY A 84 -1.87 -44.74 12.15
C GLY A 84 -2.27 -43.28 12.53
N HIS A 85 -3.39 -43.17 13.24
CA HIS A 85 -3.98 -41.87 13.65
C HIS A 85 -3.42 -41.36 14.99
N GLN A 86 -2.11 -41.45 15.21
CA GLN A 86 -1.48 -41.05 16.44
C GLN A 86 -1.00 -39.59 16.38
N ALA A 87 -0.78 -38.95 17.53
CA ALA A 87 -0.31 -37.58 17.65
C ALA A 87 1.01 -37.34 16.86
N ILE A 88 1.87 -38.36 16.79
CA ILE A 88 3.13 -38.29 16.06
C ILE A 88 2.92 -38.16 14.53
N SER A 89 1.88 -38.78 13.98
CA SER A 89 1.54 -38.63 12.55
C SER A 89 1.17 -37.21 12.18
N TYR A 90 0.40 -36.52 13.03
CA TYR A 90 0.05 -35.13 12.85
C TYR A 90 1.28 -34.22 12.89
N ALA A 91 2.15 -34.44 13.89
CA ALA A 91 3.38 -33.64 14.06
C ALA A 91 4.32 -33.80 12.86
N LEU A 92 4.58 -35.05 12.44
CA LEU A 92 5.48 -35.33 11.32
C LEU A 92 4.90 -34.82 9.99
N ALA A 93 3.61 -35.06 9.72
CA ALA A 93 2.96 -34.57 8.51
C ALA A 93 3.05 -33.05 8.41
N ALA A 94 2.76 -32.32 9.49
CA ALA A 94 2.86 -30.86 9.53
C ALA A 94 4.31 -30.39 9.31
N MET A 95 5.27 -30.96 10.05
CA MET A 95 6.68 -30.57 10.01
C MET A 95 7.28 -30.80 8.61
N PHE A 96 7.12 -31.99 8.05
CA PHE A 96 7.67 -32.31 6.72
C PHE A 96 7.01 -31.50 5.62
N THR A 97 5.70 -31.22 5.72
CA THR A 97 4.99 -30.33 4.79
C THR A 97 5.58 -28.93 4.80
N ILE A 98 5.78 -28.33 5.99
CA ILE A 98 6.36 -27.00 6.12
C ILE A 98 7.77 -26.97 5.52
N VAL A 99 8.64 -27.89 5.91
CA VAL A 99 10.04 -27.94 5.43
C VAL A 99 10.10 -28.10 3.91
N THR A 100 9.29 -29.01 3.35
CA THR A 100 9.27 -29.24 1.91
C THR A 100 8.73 -28.03 1.14
N CYS A 101 7.64 -27.42 1.60
CA CYS A 101 7.09 -26.21 0.99
C CYS A 101 8.09 -25.03 1.04
N GLN A 102 8.84 -24.90 2.12
CA GLN A 102 9.89 -23.87 2.23
C GLN A 102 11.05 -24.13 1.25
N LYS A 103 11.55 -25.38 1.19
CA LYS A 103 12.62 -25.76 0.25
C LYS A 103 12.23 -25.57 -1.21
N LEU A 104 10.98 -25.86 -1.55
CA LEU A 104 10.44 -25.69 -2.90
C LEU A 104 9.95 -24.27 -3.19
N ARG A 105 10.15 -23.29 -2.26
CA ARG A 105 9.71 -21.89 -2.37
C ARG A 105 8.19 -21.73 -2.58
N LEU A 106 7.40 -22.64 -2.06
CA LEU A 106 5.94 -22.62 -2.12
C LEU A 106 5.32 -21.82 -0.93
N HIS A 107 5.93 -20.70 -0.54
CA HIS A 107 5.57 -19.95 0.67
C HIS A 107 4.09 -19.57 0.73
N ALA A 108 3.48 -19.15 -0.40
CA ALA A 108 2.07 -18.77 -0.46
C ALA A 108 1.10 -19.96 -0.24
N GLY A 109 1.59 -21.20 -0.37
CA GLY A 109 0.82 -22.43 -0.18
C GLY A 109 1.08 -23.11 1.15
N THR A 110 2.14 -22.77 1.89
CA THR A 110 2.57 -23.52 3.09
C THR A 110 1.46 -23.67 4.13
N LEU A 111 0.75 -22.59 4.47
CA LEU A 111 -0.34 -22.64 5.44
C LEU A 111 -1.45 -23.59 5.01
N VAL A 112 -1.90 -23.46 3.75
CA VAL A 112 -2.97 -24.33 3.20
C VAL A 112 -2.53 -25.78 3.14
N ALA A 113 -1.28 -26.04 2.75
CA ALA A 113 -0.69 -27.37 2.70
C ALA A 113 -0.64 -28.02 4.09
N THR A 114 -0.18 -27.29 5.10
CA THR A 114 -0.10 -27.78 6.48
C THR A 114 -1.48 -28.08 7.06
N LEU A 115 -2.45 -27.17 6.85
CA LEU A 115 -3.84 -27.40 7.25
C LEU A 115 -4.42 -28.64 6.53
N THR A 116 -4.08 -28.82 5.25
CA THR A 116 -4.48 -30.00 4.48
C THR A 116 -3.88 -31.27 5.07
N ALA A 117 -2.58 -31.27 5.38
CA ALA A 117 -1.89 -32.41 5.96
C ALA A 117 -2.56 -32.87 7.27
N VAL A 118 -2.83 -31.93 8.17
CA VAL A 118 -3.46 -32.23 9.47
C VAL A 118 -4.91 -32.67 9.30
N ALA A 119 -5.69 -31.97 8.47
CA ALA A 119 -7.12 -32.26 8.31
C ALA A 119 -7.44 -33.54 7.54
N MET A 120 -6.49 -34.07 6.77
CA MET A 120 -6.68 -35.33 6.05
C MET A 120 -6.48 -36.58 6.90
N ILE A 121 -5.68 -36.54 7.97
CA ILE A 121 -5.36 -37.70 8.80
C ILE A 121 -6.63 -38.41 9.30
N PRO A 122 -7.66 -37.77 9.87
CA PRO A 122 -8.85 -38.45 10.37
C PRO A 122 -9.76 -38.99 9.26
N ILE A 123 -9.59 -38.62 8.00
CA ILE A 123 -10.48 -38.94 6.88
C ILE A 123 -9.98 -40.16 6.09
N THR A 124 -8.71 -40.54 6.26
CA THR A 124 -8.02 -41.55 5.45
C THR A 124 -8.21 -43.00 5.94
N ALA A 125 -9.35 -43.35 6.56
CA ALA A 125 -9.47 -44.60 7.30
C ALA A 125 -9.24 -45.88 6.48
N ASP A 126 -9.67 -46.04 5.20
CA ASP A 126 -9.48 -47.29 4.46
C ASP A 126 -9.17 -47.17 2.95
N HIS A 127 -9.20 -45.93 2.40
CA HIS A 127 -9.01 -45.67 0.97
C HIS A 127 -8.07 -44.49 0.69
N TYR A 128 -6.82 -44.66 1.06
CA TYR A 128 -5.80 -43.57 0.97
C TYR A 128 -5.73 -42.95 -0.41
N PHE A 129 -5.62 -43.72 -1.47
CA PHE A 129 -5.47 -43.20 -2.83
C PHE A 129 -6.72 -42.44 -3.32
N THR A 130 -7.90 -42.98 -3.03
CA THR A 130 -9.17 -42.33 -3.37
C THR A 130 -9.33 -41.01 -2.61
N ALA A 131 -9.01 -40.98 -1.32
CA ALA A 131 -9.03 -39.76 -0.50
C ALA A 131 -8.07 -38.71 -1.06
N PHE A 132 -6.89 -39.11 -1.55
CA PHE A 132 -5.93 -38.23 -2.21
C PHE A 132 -6.48 -37.63 -3.51
N LEU A 133 -7.06 -38.46 -4.39
CA LEU A 133 -7.65 -37.97 -5.64
C LEU A 133 -8.82 -37.00 -5.39
N ILE A 134 -9.68 -37.32 -4.44
CA ILE A 134 -10.78 -36.46 -4.01
C ILE A 134 -10.23 -35.15 -3.49
N ARG A 135 -9.13 -35.15 -2.73
CA ARG A 135 -8.49 -33.96 -2.23
C ARG A 135 -7.94 -33.08 -3.35
N LEU A 136 -7.29 -33.67 -4.36
CA LEU A 136 -6.83 -32.93 -5.54
C LEU A 136 -8.01 -32.29 -6.29
N ALA A 137 -9.07 -33.04 -6.50
CA ALA A 137 -10.28 -32.58 -7.18
C ALA A 137 -10.93 -31.40 -6.43
N THR A 138 -11.12 -31.53 -5.10
CA THR A 138 -11.73 -30.46 -4.28
C THR A 138 -10.84 -29.20 -4.22
N THR A 139 -9.52 -29.36 -4.12
CA THR A 139 -8.58 -28.23 -4.14
C THR A 139 -8.63 -27.53 -5.50
N SER A 140 -8.60 -28.29 -6.60
CA SER A 140 -8.72 -27.73 -7.96
C SER A 140 -10.03 -26.98 -8.15
N THR A 141 -11.16 -27.56 -7.74
CA THR A 141 -12.46 -26.91 -7.82
C THR A 141 -12.48 -25.59 -7.06
N GLY A 142 -11.99 -25.57 -5.81
CA GLY A 142 -11.92 -24.35 -5.01
C GLY A 142 -11.05 -23.25 -5.66
N ILE A 143 -9.88 -23.61 -6.20
CA ILE A 143 -8.99 -22.68 -6.89
C ILE A 143 -9.62 -22.15 -8.19
N ILE A 144 -10.16 -23.03 -9.03
CA ILE A 144 -10.74 -22.65 -10.32
C ILE A 144 -11.94 -21.73 -10.12
N VAL A 145 -12.90 -22.14 -9.30
CA VAL A 145 -14.13 -21.35 -9.08
C VAL A 145 -13.81 -20.00 -8.48
N SER A 146 -12.98 -19.95 -7.43
CA SER A 146 -12.63 -18.67 -6.78
C SER A 146 -11.84 -17.75 -7.71
N THR A 147 -10.97 -18.30 -8.54
CA THR A 147 -10.21 -17.52 -9.52
C THR A 147 -11.12 -16.94 -10.60
N LEU A 148 -12.06 -17.73 -11.13
CA LEU A 148 -13.08 -17.28 -12.09
C LEU A 148 -13.96 -16.17 -11.49
N VAL A 149 -14.42 -16.37 -10.25
CA VAL A 149 -15.19 -15.34 -9.52
C VAL A 149 -14.40 -14.05 -9.39
N ASN A 150 -13.12 -14.13 -8.99
CA ASN A 150 -12.29 -12.94 -8.82
C ASN A 150 -11.99 -12.24 -10.15
N PHE A 151 -11.93 -12.99 -11.24
CA PHE A 151 -11.66 -12.45 -12.58
C PHE A 151 -12.91 -11.84 -13.25
N PHE A 152 -14.06 -12.51 -13.19
CA PHE A 152 -15.27 -12.14 -13.94
C PHE A 152 -16.30 -11.39 -13.08
N ILE A 153 -16.41 -11.70 -11.79
CA ILE A 153 -17.40 -11.07 -10.92
C ILE A 153 -16.76 -9.92 -10.16
N PHE A 154 -17.11 -8.69 -10.54
CA PHE A 154 -16.53 -7.46 -9.98
C PHE A 154 -14.99 -7.39 -10.11
N PRO A 155 -14.44 -7.29 -11.33
CA PRO A 155 -13.00 -7.09 -11.47
C PRO A 155 -12.54 -5.92 -10.59
N PRO A 156 -11.43 -6.06 -9.87
CA PRO A 156 -10.97 -5.01 -8.96
C PRO A 156 -10.50 -3.80 -9.77
N HIS A 157 -11.23 -2.69 -9.71
CA HIS A 157 -10.85 -1.40 -10.29
C HIS A 157 -10.45 -0.43 -9.19
N TYR A 158 -9.16 -0.19 -9.06
CA TYR A 158 -8.62 0.70 -8.03
C TYR A 158 -8.47 2.14 -8.48
N THR A 159 -8.59 2.46 -9.77
CA THR A 159 -8.37 3.80 -10.35
C THR A 159 -9.16 4.90 -9.61
N LYS A 160 -10.47 4.71 -9.36
CA LYS A 160 -11.29 5.68 -8.61
C LYS A 160 -10.83 5.84 -7.16
N THR A 161 -10.38 4.76 -6.53
CA THR A 161 -9.88 4.77 -5.16
C THR A 161 -8.54 5.49 -5.08
N ILE A 162 -7.65 5.25 -6.05
CA ILE A 162 -6.36 5.94 -6.17
C ILE A 162 -6.59 7.44 -6.32
N PHE A 163 -7.48 7.86 -7.23
CA PHE A 163 -7.81 9.26 -7.44
C PHE A 163 -8.29 9.92 -6.14
N GLY A 164 -9.27 9.35 -5.46
CA GLY A 164 -9.76 9.89 -4.19
C GLY A 164 -8.72 9.90 -3.06
N CYS A 165 -7.80 8.91 -3.03
CA CYS A 165 -6.67 8.93 -2.08
C CYS A 165 -5.68 10.03 -2.41
N THR A 166 -5.41 10.29 -3.70
CA THR A 166 -4.50 11.35 -4.14
C THR A 166 -5.02 12.73 -3.77
N GLU A 167 -6.32 13.01 -4.02
CA GLU A 167 -6.96 14.25 -3.58
C GLU A 167 -6.88 14.44 -2.05
N ASP A 168 -7.19 13.38 -1.29
CA ASP A 168 -7.09 13.41 0.18
C ASP A 168 -5.64 13.65 0.65
N LEU A 169 -4.65 13.12 -0.07
CA LEU A 169 -3.23 13.33 0.23
C LEU A 169 -2.83 14.79 0.02
N PHE A 170 -3.17 15.40 -1.12
CA PHE A 170 -2.90 16.82 -1.38
C PHE A 170 -3.48 17.73 -0.29
N ALA A 171 -4.77 17.55 0.03
CA ALA A 171 -5.45 18.35 1.04
C ALA A 171 -4.82 18.21 2.44
N LYS A 172 -4.50 16.99 2.85
CA LYS A 172 -3.89 16.73 4.16
C LYS A 172 -2.44 17.21 4.24
N THR A 173 -1.68 17.08 3.16
CA THR A 173 -0.32 17.60 3.07
C THR A 173 -0.32 19.11 3.24
N ALA A 174 -1.20 19.83 2.55
CA ALA A 174 -1.38 21.27 2.70
C ALA A 174 -1.72 21.68 4.14
N ASN A 175 -2.62 20.94 4.81
CA ASN A 175 -2.99 21.25 6.19
C ASN A 175 -1.84 21.03 7.18
N ILE A 176 -1.04 19.98 7.01
CA ILE A 176 0.12 19.73 7.89
C ILE A 176 1.18 20.81 7.71
N ILE A 177 1.43 21.28 6.49
CA ILE A 177 2.35 22.38 6.22
C ILE A 177 1.84 23.67 6.87
N GLU A 178 0.52 23.95 6.81
CA GLU A 178 -0.10 25.11 7.43
C GLU A 178 0.04 25.11 8.96
N GLU A 179 -0.16 23.96 9.59
CA GLU A 179 0.07 23.80 11.03
C GLU A 179 1.55 23.97 11.40
N TRP A 180 2.45 23.42 10.58
CA TRP A 180 3.88 23.53 10.79
C TRP A 180 4.37 24.99 10.71
N ILE A 181 3.99 25.75 9.67
CA ILE A 181 4.41 27.17 9.55
C ILE A 181 3.83 28.02 10.68
N THR A 182 2.60 27.74 11.11
CA THR A 182 1.98 28.43 12.24
C THR A 182 2.75 28.20 13.54
N ALA A 183 3.24 26.98 13.76
CA ALA A 183 4.06 26.63 14.91
C ALA A 183 5.44 27.33 14.83
N LEU A 184 6.07 27.32 13.66
CA LEU A 184 7.37 27.95 13.40
C LEU A 184 7.33 29.47 13.67
N VAL A 185 6.35 30.18 13.12
CA VAL A 185 6.17 31.63 13.35
C VAL A 185 5.95 31.96 14.83
N ALA A 186 5.27 31.07 15.57
CA ALA A 186 5.09 31.21 17.01
C ALA A 186 6.34 30.81 17.83
N GLY A 187 7.45 30.44 17.19
CA GLY A 187 8.67 29.95 17.86
C GLY A 187 8.49 28.66 18.62
N ARG A 188 7.55 27.82 18.22
CA ARG A 188 7.22 26.55 18.89
C ARG A 188 7.53 25.38 17.96
N GLY A 189 7.98 24.28 18.55
CA GLY A 189 8.12 23.02 17.84
C GLY A 189 6.76 22.49 17.37
N MET A 190 6.78 21.54 16.45
CA MET A 190 5.58 20.87 15.94
C MET A 190 4.79 20.22 17.08
N LYS A 191 3.48 20.41 17.12
CA LYS A 191 2.61 19.80 18.11
C LYS A 191 2.58 18.29 17.93
N LYS A 192 2.44 17.56 19.04
CA LYS A 192 2.34 16.09 19.04
C LYS A 192 1.18 15.57 18.17
N GLU A 193 0.10 16.32 18.10
CA GLU A 193 -1.07 16.02 17.25
C GLU A 193 -0.71 16.07 15.78
N THR A 194 -0.01 17.11 15.33
CA THR A 194 0.44 17.29 13.94
C THR A 194 1.43 16.17 13.53
N ALA A 195 2.31 15.75 14.44
CA ALA A 195 3.19 14.60 14.20
C ALA A 195 2.41 13.27 14.04
N GLN A 196 1.31 13.10 14.79
CA GLN A 196 0.41 11.95 14.60
C GLN A 196 -0.31 12.03 13.26
N ASP A 197 -0.73 13.20 12.82
CA ASP A 197 -1.39 13.39 11.53
C ASP A 197 -0.43 13.18 10.36
N LEU A 198 0.83 13.55 10.48
CA LEU A 198 1.89 13.19 9.52
C LEU A 198 2.07 11.66 9.43
N SER A 199 2.05 10.95 10.55
CA SER A 199 2.09 9.48 10.55
C SER A 199 0.88 8.85 9.86
N LYS A 200 -0.33 9.41 10.06
CA LYS A 200 -1.55 8.98 9.36
C LYS A 200 -1.49 9.28 7.85
N LEU A 201 -0.91 10.43 7.48
CA LEU A 201 -0.69 10.82 6.09
C LEU A 201 0.23 9.80 5.38
N THR A 202 1.34 9.44 6.03
CA THR A 202 2.27 8.42 5.51
C THR A 202 1.58 7.06 5.32
N LEU A 203 0.73 6.64 6.26
CA LEU A 203 -0.06 5.42 6.12
C LEU A 203 -1.06 5.49 4.96
N LEU A 204 -1.68 6.65 4.72
CA LEU A 204 -2.58 6.86 3.58
C LEU A 204 -1.80 6.78 2.26
N LEU A 205 -0.62 7.40 2.19
CA LEU A 205 0.27 7.32 1.04
C LEU A 205 0.66 5.88 0.71
N HIS A 206 1.10 5.10 1.71
CA HIS A 206 1.42 3.68 1.50
C HIS A 206 0.24 2.87 0.96
N LYS A 207 -0.98 3.14 1.44
CA LYS A 207 -2.20 2.51 0.90
C LYS A 207 -2.46 2.91 -0.55
N ALA A 208 -2.29 4.18 -0.89
CA ALA A 208 -2.46 4.67 -2.27
C ALA A 208 -1.45 4.00 -3.22
N ILE A 209 -0.18 3.92 -2.83
CA ILE A 209 0.87 3.21 -3.58
C ILE A 209 0.54 1.72 -3.74
N GLN A 210 0.01 1.08 -2.70
CA GLN A 210 -0.42 -0.31 -2.76
C GLN A 210 -1.57 -0.51 -3.75
N PHE A 211 -2.54 0.40 -3.83
CA PHE A 211 -3.61 0.35 -4.83
C PHE A 211 -3.08 0.54 -6.25
N VAL A 212 -2.10 1.43 -6.45
CA VAL A 212 -1.40 1.56 -7.74
C VAL A 212 -0.75 0.23 -8.15
N GLN A 213 -0.06 -0.44 -7.23
CA GLN A 213 0.55 -1.75 -7.50
C GLN A 213 -0.50 -2.82 -7.82
N TYR A 214 -1.67 -2.80 -7.18
CA TYR A 214 -2.75 -3.74 -7.48
C TYR A 214 -3.33 -3.49 -8.87
N GLU A 215 -3.62 -2.24 -9.22
CA GLU A 215 -4.12 -1.86 -10.55
C GLU A 215 -3.12 -2.27 -11.64
N GLN A 216 -1.83 -1.96 -11.45
CA GLN A 216 -0.76 -2.29 -12.40
C GLN A 216 -0.61 -3.79 -12.64
N LYS A 217 -0.80 -4.64 -11.60
CA LYS A 217 -0.76 -6.09 -11.74
C LYS A 217 -1.87 -6.64 -12.63
N ASP A 218 -3.05 -6.06 -12.57
CA ASP A 218 -4.23 -6.54 -13.29
C ASP A 218 -4.37 -5.93 -14.69
N TRP A 219 -3.58 -4.90 -15.03
CA TRP A 219 -3.62 -4.22 -16.32
C TRP A 219 -3.51 -5.14 -17.52
N LYS A 220 -2.71 -6.19 -17.44
CA LYS A 220 -2.53 -7.14 -18.55
C LYS A 220 -3.75 -8.01 -18.83
N TYR A 221 -4.73 -8.03 -17.95
CA TYR A 221 -5.95 -8.84 -18.09
C TYR A 221 -7.18 -8.04 -18.53
N HIS A 222 -7.08 -6.71 -18.57
CA HIS A 222 -8.17 -5.83 -18.97
C HIS A 222 -7.75 -4.96 -20.13
N GLN A 223 -8.69 -4.68 -21.03
CA GLN A 223 -8.46 -3.71 -22.10
C GLN A 223 -8.59 -2.30 -21.53
N HIS A 224 -7.56 -1.49 -21.72
CA HIS A 224 -7.54 -0.09 -21.31
C HIS A 224 -7.48 0.83 -22.51
N THR A 225 -8.21 1.92 -22.45
CA THR A 225 -8.10 3.00 -23.44
C THR A 225 -6.78 3.75 -23.23
N LYS A 226 -6.28 4.41 -24.29
CA LYS A 226 -5.10 5.28 -24.20
C LYS A 226 -5.27 6.38 -23.14
N LYS A 227 -6.49 6.87 -22.97
CA LYS A 227 -6.84 7.91 -21.98
C LYS A 227 -6.72 7.36 -20.54
N GLU A 228 -7.27 6.17 -20.28
CA GLU A 228 -7.16 5.52 -18.96
C GLU A 228 -5.71 5.24 -18.59
N MET A 229 -4.91 4.76 -19.56
CA MET A 229 -3.48 4.52 -19.36
C MET A 229 -2.74 5.82 -19.01
N ARG A 230 -3.03 6.90 -19.72
CA ARG A 230 -2.43 8.20 -19.47
C ARG A 230 -2.77 8.70 -18.06
N ASN A 231 -4.05 8.71 -17.70
CA ASN A 231 -4.53 9.14 -16.39
C ASN A 231 -3.89 8.33 -15.25
N PHE A 232 -3.76 7.03 -15.42
CA PHE A 232 -3.13 6.17 -14.44
C PHE A 232 -1.64 6.50 -14.26
N LEU A 233 -0.90 6.69 -15.35
CA LEU A 233 0.52 7.08 -15.30
C LEU A 233 0.72 8.44 -14.65
N THR A 234 -0.17 9.39 -14.91
CA THR A 234 -0.17 10.71 -14.25
C THR A 234 -0.36 10.57 -12.75
N MET A 235 -1.39 9.82 -12.31
CA MET A 235 -1.64 9.59 -10.89
C MET A 235 -0.48 8.87 -10.20
N GLN A 236 0.14 7.89 -10.85
CA GLN A 236 1.31 7.20 -10.33
C GLN A 236 2.48 8.15 -10.09
N LYS A 237 2.75 9.04 -11.04
CA LYS A 237 3.81 10.05 -10.92
C LYS A 237 3.49 11.09 -9.85
N GLN A 238 2.26 11.57 -9.80
CA GLN A 238 1.81 12.50 -8.75
C GLN A 238 1.99 11.91 -7.36
N LEU A 239 1.64 10.63 -7.15
CA LEU A 239 1.85 9.94 -5.88
C LEU A 239 3.33 9.80 -5.52
N HIS A 240 4.20 9.59 -6.53
CA HIS A 240 5.64 9.51 -6.29
C HIS A 240 6.22 10.85 -5.82
N ILE A 241 5.82 11.94 -6.47
CA ILE A 241 6.27 13.29 -6.07
C ILE A 241 5.67 13.67 -4.70
N LEU A 242 4.39 13.38 -4.45
CA LEU A 242 3.80 13.57 -3.14
C LEU A 242 4.54 12.80 -2.04
N GLN A 243 5.04 11.61 -2.34
CA GLN A 243 5.88 10.86 -1.41
C GLN A 243 7.15 11.64 -1.07
N GLN A 244 7.81 12.25 -2.05
CA GLN A 244 9.00 13.06 -1.82
C GLN A 244 8.68 14.33 -1.00
N ILE A 245 7.58 15.02 -1.33
CA ILE A 245 7.12 16.18 -0.55
C ILE A 245 6.86 15.79 0.91
N ILE A 246 6.21 14.67 1.16
CA ILE A 246 5.93 14.19 2.52
C ILE A 246 7.23 13.87 3.28
N TYR A 247 8.27 13.35 2.62
CA TYR A 247 9.58 13.16 3.23
C TYR A 247 10.26 14.47 3.60
N HIS A 248 10.18 15.49 2.76
CA HIS A 248 10.70 16.83 3.09
C HIS A 248 9.95 17.45 4.27
N ILE A 249 8.63 17.24 4.37
CA ILE A 249 7.83 17.66 5.53
C ILE A 249 8.22 16.90 6.81
N ASP A 250 8.49 15.59 6.73
CA ASP A 250 8.96 14.81 7.88
C ASP A 250 10.33 15.29 8.35
N ASN A 251 11.21 15.70 7.44
CA ASN A 251 12.49 16.33 7.79
C ASN A 251 12.26 17.66 8.49
N LEU A 252 11.41 18.55 7.93
CA LEU A 252 11.05 19.84 8.58
C LEU A 252 10.49 19.63 9.98
N ALA A 253 9.69 18.58 10.19
CA ALA A 253 9.11 18.28 11.48
C ALA A 253 10.15 17.94 12.58
N ARG A 254 11.34 17.51 12.17
CA ARG A 254 12.43 17.08 13.07
C ARG A 254 13.44 18.19 13.37
N VAL A 255 13.39 19.30 12.66
CA VAL A 255 14.31 20.42 12.88
C VAL A 255 13.95 21.15 14.19
N SER A 256 14.97 21.45 14.99
CA SER A 256 14.82 22.23 16.22
C SER A 256 14.59 23.69 15.91
N ILE A 257 13.35 24.15 16.02
CA ILE A 257 12.94 25.53 15.72
C ILE A 257 13.46 26.50 16.79
N GLU A 258 13.63 26.02 18.02
CA GLU A 258 14.09 26.84 19.16
C GLU A 258 15.50 27.43 18.99
N THR A 259 16.29 26.87 18.10
CA THR A 259 17.65 27.29 17.80
C THR A 259 17.74 28.29 16.63
N CYS A 260 16.62 28.59 15.97
CA CYS A 260 16.58 29.45 14.80
C CYS A 260 16.54 30.92 15.18
N ASP A 261 17.49 31.71 14.66
CA ASP A 261 17.57 33.15 14.86
C ASP A 261 17.15 33.91 13.57
N TRP A 262 15.84 33.83 13.27
CA TRP A 262 15.25 34.50 12.12
C TRP A 262 14.96 35.98 12.42
N SER A 263 15.36 36.86 11.52
CA SER A 263 14.86 38.23 11.49
C SER A 263 13.36 38.26 11.17
N GLN A 264 12.67 39.33 11.55
CA GLN A 264 11.23 39.47 11.26
C GLN A 264 10.92 39.39 9.76
N ARG A 265 11.78 39.99 8.94
CA ARG A 265 11.64 39.97 7.47
C ARG A 265 11.79 38.54 6.89
N GLU A 266 12.74 37.76 7.39
CA GLU A 266 12.95 36.39 6.94
C GLU A 266 11.73 35.49 7.28
N LYS A 267 11.17 35.66 8.49
CA LYS A 267 9.94 34.98 8.89
C LYS A 267 8.76 35.31 7.97
N GLU A 268 8.63 36.60 7.60
CA GLU A 268 7.55 37.05 6.69
C GLU A 268 7.70 36.44 5.30
N ILE A 269 8.91 36.43 4.72
CA ILE A 269 9.18 35.85 3.41
C ILE A 269 8.91 34.33 3.44
N LEU A 270 9.41 33.62 4.45
CA LEU A 270 9.18 32.19 4.62
C LEU A 270 7.69 31.89 4.76
N GLN A 271 6.95 32.66 5.56
CA GLN A 271 5.51 32.50 5.73
C GLN A 271 4.74 32.72 4.42
N GLN A 272 5.06 33.77 3.66
CA GLN A 272 4.45 34.03 2.35
C GLN A 272 4.74 32.88 1.37
N THR A 273 5.97 32.40 1.34
CA THR A 273 6.40 31.30 0.49
C THR A 273 5.62 30.02 0.82
N ILE A 274 5.51 29.66 2.10
CA ILE A 274 4.77 28.49 2.53
C ILE A 274 3.27 28.62 2.24
N HIS A 275 2.67 29.80 2.41
CA HIS A 275 1.27 30.03 2.02
C HIS A 275 1.05 29.83 0.51
N SER A 276 2.01 30.23 -0.31
CA SER A 276 1.98 29.99 -1.75
C SER A 276 2.07 28.48 -2.07
N ILE A 277 2.96 27.72 -1.41
CA ILE A 277 3.01 26.24 -1.51
C ILE A 277 1.65 25.61 -1.15
N ILE A 278 1.04 26.04 -0.04
CA ILE A 278 -0.26 25.56 0.42
C ILE A 278 -1.35 25.80 -0.63
N ALA A 279 -1.36 27.00 -1.22
CA ALA A 279 -2.32 27.35 -2.27
C ALA A 279 -2.16 26.47 -3.51
N ILE A 280 -0.93 26.22 -3.95
CA ILE A 280 -0.61 25.34 -5.08
C ILE A 280 -1.04 23.90 -4.79
N LEU A 281 -0.73 23.37 -3.61
CA LEU A 281 -1.14 22.00 -3.22
C LEU A 281 -2.66 21.87 -3.16
N ARG A 282 -3.39 22.86 -2.64
CA ARG A 282 -4.85 22.87 -2.59
C ARG A 282 -5.50 22.95 -3.98
N ASN A 283 -4.82 23.59 -4.92
CA ASN A 283 -5.26 23.68 -6.33
C ASN A 283 -4.71 22.53 -7.20
N HIS A 284 -4.25 21.44 -6.60
CA HIS A 284 -3.68 20.27 -7.28
C HIS A 284 -2.55 20.61 -8.28
N CYS A 285 -1.79 21.66 -8.01
CA CYS A 285 -0.67 22.13 -8.83
C CYS A 285 -1.04 22.54 -10.27
N ASN A 286 -2.29 22.95 -10.52
CA ASN A 286 -2.72 23.36 -11.87
C ASN A 286 -2.09 24.67 -12.31
N GLU A 287 -1.85 25.61 -11.38
CA GLU A 287 -1.26 26.90 -11.67
C GLU A 287 -0.23 27.31 -10.63
N ILE A 288 0.92 27.79 -11.08
CA ILE A 288 1.94 28.41 -10.24
C ILE A 288 2.09 29.86 -10.71
N ASN A 289 1.77 30.81 -9.82
CA ASN A 289 1.78 32.24 -10.14
C ASN A 289 3.22 32.80 -10.23
N GLU A 290 3.43 33.88 -11.01
CA GLU A 290 4.74 34.58 -11.09
C GLU A 290 5.22 35.09 -9.73
N GLU A 291 4.30 35.44 -8.83
CA GLU A 291 4.63 35.91 -7.48
C GLU A 291 5.32 34.80 -6.66
N HIS A 292 4.93 33.56 -6.85
CA HIS A 292 5.59 32.40 -6.24
C HIS A 292 7.07 32.32 -6.61
N PHE A 293 7.40 32.47 -7.87
CA PHE A 293 8.80 32.45 -8.33
C PHE A 293 9.63 33.60 -7.76
N LYS A 294 9.04 34.79 -7.55
CA LYS A 294 9.71 35.92 -6.91
C LYS A 294 10.04 35.65 -5.44
N LEU A 295 9.07 35.02 -4.71
CA LEU A 295 9.28 34.62 -3.32
C LEU A 295 10.40 33.58 -3.21
N PHE A 296 10.42 32.59 -4.10
CA PHE A 296 11.47 31.57 -4.13
C PHE A 296 12.84 32.11 -4.50
N ALA A 297 12.93 33.06 -5.43
CA ALA A 297 14.20 33.77 -5.74
C ALA A 297 14.77 34.50 -4.54
N GLU A 298 13.91 35.05 -3.68
CA GLU A 298 14.35 35.74 -2.45
C GLU A 298 14.79 34.72 -1.38
N LEU A 299 14.04 33.58 -1.26
CA LEU A 299 14.37 32.49 -0.36
C LEU A 299 15.70 31.83 -0.73
N ASP A 300 15.96 31.62 -2.01
CA ASP A 300 17.22 31.05 -2.52
C ASP A 300 18.41 31.97 -2.18
N LYS A 301 18.28 33.31 -2.31
CA LYS A 301 19.31 34.23 -1.86
C LYS A 301 19.61 34.12 -0.38
N GLN A 302 18.58 33.96 0.46
CA GLN A 302 18.75 33.76 1.90
C GLN A 302 19.50 32.45 2.18
N PHE A 303 19.13 31.36 1.51
CA PHE A 303 19.82 30.06 1.64
C PHE A 303 21.32 30.19 1.32
N TRP A 304 21.67 30.84 0.22
CA TRP A 304 23.06 31.07 -0.16
C TRP A 304 23.83 31.98 0.82
N SER A 305 23.16 32.95 1.46
CA SER A 305 23.76 33.76 2.51
C SER A 305 24.17 32.90 3.71
N TYR A 306 23.22 32.12 4.26
CA TYR A 306 23.50 31.20 5.38
C TYR A 306 24.59 30.17 5.03
N LYS A 307 24.60 29.63 3.81
CA LYS A 307 25.64 28.71 3.36
C LYS A 307 27.03 29.35 3.30
N ASN A 308 27.15 30.63 2.92
CA ASN A 308 28.42 31.31 2.87
C ASN A 308 28.95 31.63 4.27
N ASP A 309 28.09 31.97 5.21
CA ASP A 309 28.46 32.25 6.60
C ASP A 309 28.99 30.99 7.32
N LEU A 310 28.62 29.79 6.87
CA LEU A 310 29.14 28.52 7.39
C LEU A 310 30.64 28.27 7.09
N LYS A 311 31.27 28.98 6.15
CA LYS A 311 32.69 28.80 5.81
C LYS A 311 33.62 29.14 6.98
N ASP A 312 33.20 30.04 7.85
CA ASP A 312 33.96 30.51 9.03
C ASP A 312 33.56 29.79 10.34
N TYR A 313 32.55 28.92 10.28
CA TYR A 313 32.05 28.20 11.45
C TYR A 313 32.89 26.95 11.74
N LYS A 314 33.62 26.96 12.85
CA LYS A 314 34.32 25.78 13.40
C LYS A 314 33.42 25.12 14.43
N PRO A 315 32.88 23.94 14.15
CA PRO A 315 32.00 23.25 15.10
C PRO A 315 32.79 22.81 16.35
N ASN A 316 32.40 23.30 17.52
CA ASN A 316 32.83 22.81 18.81
C ASN A 316 31.86 21.66 19.20
N HIS A 317 32.31 20.40 19.04
CA HIS A 317 31.57 19.16 19.34
C HIS A 317 30.55 18.70 18.27
N TYR A 318 30.18 17.43 18.34
CA TYR A 318 29.30 16.59 17.51
C TYR A 318 27.91 17.15 17.17
N HIS A 319 27.82 18.41 16.77
CA HIS A 319 26.58 19.04 16.28
C HIS A 319 26.52 18.96 14.75
N HIS A 320 25.30 19.01 14.23
CA HIS A 320 25.05 19.04 12.79
C HIS A 320 25.89 20.15 12.14
N HIS A 321 26.48 19.82 10.98
CA HIS A 321 27.33 20.76 10.21
C HIS A 321 26.53 21.89 9.56
N PHE A 322 25.19 21.94 9.71
CA PHE A 322 24.31 22.93 9.13
C PHE A 322 23.47 23.61 10.22
N LEU A 323 23.22 24.90 10.05
CA LEU A 323 22.28 25.66 10.86
C LEU A 323 20.84 25.16 10.60
N SER A 324 19.98 25.22 11.61
CA SER A 324 18.57 24.84 11.49
C SER A 324 17.87 25.62 10.39
N GLU A 325 18.18 26.90 10.24
CA GLU A 325 17.70 27.79 9.18
C GLU A 325 18.05 27.25 7.79
N SER A 326 19.30 26.87 7.57
CA SER A 326 19.76 26.33 6.30
C SER A 326 19.04 25.03 5.94
N ILE A 327 18.76 24.17 6.93
CA ILE A 327 18.01 22.92 6.71
C ILE A 327 16.56 23.25 6.32
N ILE A 328 15.90 24.15 7.05
CA ILE A 328 14.52 24.56 6.75
C ILE A 328 14.43 25.15 5.33
N LEU A 329 15.33 26.07 4.98
CA LEU A 329 15.34 26.66 3.64
C LEU A 329 15.58 25.61 2.55
N PHE A 330 16.50 24.67 2.76
CA PHE A 330 16.77 23.58 1.83
C PHE A 330 15.54 22.70 1.60
N GLU A 331 14.84 22.30 2.67
CA GLU A 331 13.66 21.44 2.57
C GLU A 331 12.51 22.18 1.86
N VAL A 332 12.33 23.48 2.11
CA VAL A 332 11.30 24.29 1.45
C VAL A 332 11.61 24.51 -0.03
N LEU A 333 12.89 24.78 -0.39
CA LEU A 333 13.33 24.86 -1.79
C LEU A 333 13.13 23.52 -2.51
N SER A 334 13.45 22.40 -1.84
CA SER A 334 13.23 21.07 -2.42
C SER A 334 11.74 20.77 -2.66
N ILE A 335 10.84 21.21 -1.77
CA ILE A 335 9.39 21.10 -1.99
C ILE A 335 8.97 21.91 -3.23
N HIS A 336 9.53 23.10 -3.45
CA HIS A 336 9.27 23.91 -4.65
C HIS A 336 9.64 23.14 -5.93
N ASP A 337 10.84 22.58 -6.00
CA ASP A 337 11.28 21.79 -7.16
C ASP A 337 10.30 20.64 -7.47
N MET A 338 9.78 20.00 -6.42
CA MET A 338 8.77 18.96 -6.57
C MET A 338 7.42 19.49 -7.08
N LEU A 339 7.03 20.71 -6.70
CA LEU A 339 5.81 21.34 -7.22
C LEU A 339 5.94 21.72 -8.70
N GLU A 340 7.11 22.17 -9.13
CA GLU A 340 7.36 22.42 -10.55
C GLU A 340 7.29 21.13 -11.37
N GLU A 341 7.86 20.03 -10.87
CA GLU A 341 7.77 18.72 -11.51
C GLU A 341 6.31 18.24 -11.60
N LEU A 342 5.50 18.44 -10.56
CA LEU A 342 4.07 18.14 -10.57
C LEU A 342 3.32 18.92 -11.66
N LYS A 343 3.60 20.21 -11.81
CA LYS A 343 3.01 21.05 -12.85
C LYS A 343 3.36 20.53 -14.25
N GLN A 344 4.63 20.24 -14.50
CA GLN A 344 5.09 19.69 -15.80
C GLN A 344 4.40 18.36 -16.13
N ILE A 345 4.12 17.52 -15.12
CA ILE A 345 3.39 16.26 -15.32
C ILE A 345 1.93 16.55 -15.70
N SER A 346 1.27 17.49 -15.03
CA SER A 346 -0.11 17.86 -15.37
C SER A 346 -0.21 18.37 -16.81
N GLU A 347 0.63 19.31 -17.22
CA GLU A 347 0.66 19.88 -18.58
C GLU A 347 0.98 18.84 -19.67
N LYS A 348 1.83 17.88 -19.40
CA LYS A 348 2.23 16.86 -20.37
C LYS A 348 1.14 15.85 -20.69
N TYR A 349 0.20 15.67 -19.79
CA TYR A 349 -0.80 14.61 -19.88
C TYR A 349 -2.25 15.11 -20.02
N GLU A 350 -2.50 16.42 -19.97
CA GLU A 350 -3.72 17.04 -20.49
C GLU A 350 -3.76 16.94 -22.02
#